data_539e3cca1c209c147a9ac547418b34ea
#
_entry.id   539e3cca1c209c147a9ac547418b34ea
#
_cell.length_a   1.000
_cell.length_b   1.000
_cell.length_c   1.000
_cell.angle_alpha   90.00
_cell.angle_beta   90.00
_cell.angle_gamma   90.00
#
_symmetry.space_group_name_H-M   'P 1'
#
loop_
_entity.id
_entity.type
_entity.pdbx_description
1 polymer ?
#
loop_
_entity_poly.entity_id
_entity_poly.type
_entity_poly.pdbx_seq_one_letter_code
_entity_poly.pdbx_strand_id
1 'polypeptide(L)'
;MKSCSLLVSATFAMMVTSPVHAQPVAPVPAGCYAHLDGKVSCPPLGGELHVTLQGQAVCGKGRCIRDAFGKITCSTEPGGQITQDIGGQIRCSGGCEEASAANCQRLR
;
A
#
# COMPACT_ATOMS: atom_id res chain seq x y z
N MET A 1 28.87 18.46 66.49
CA MET A 1 28.32 18.40 65.70
C MET A 1 28.64 18.09 64.44
N LYS A 2 28.32 17.24 63.83
CA LYS A 2 28.62 16.76 62.72
C LYS A 2 27.65 16.91 61.76
N SER A 3 27.78 17.64 60.85
CA SER A 3 26.91 17.73 59.79
C SER A 3 27.03 16.49 58.97
N CYS A 4 26.14 15.66 59.10
CA CYS A 4 26.02 14.63 58.17
C CYS A 4 25.61 15.16 56.83
N SER A 5 26.56 15.47 56.07
CA SER A 5 26.19 15.73 54.73
C SER A 5 25.80 14.39 54.09
N LEU A 6 24.58 14.16 54.16
CA LEU A 6 24.09 13.10 53.38
C LEU A 6 24.17 13.50 51.98
N LEU A 7 25.22 13.19 51.38
CA LEU A 7 25.27 13.21 49.99
C LEU A 7 24.43 12.06 49.51
N VAL A 8 23.20 12.34 49.43
CA VAL A 8 22.37 11.47 48.65
C VAL A 8 22.74 11.75 47.22
N SER A 9 23.76 11.06 46.77
CA SER A 9 23.95 11.05 45.35
C SER A 9 22.85 10.18 44.83
N ALA A 10 21.79 10.85 44.51
CA ALA A 10 20.79 10.23 43.72
C ALA A 10 21.44 9.93 42.38
N THR A 11 22.01 8.80 42.24
CA THR A 11 22.36 8.33 40.96
C THR A 11 21.04 8.06 40.26
N PHE A 12 20.59 9.07 39.55
CA PHE A 12 19.57 8.83 38.62
C PHE A 12 20.18 7.93 37.58
N ALA A 13 19.99 6.68 37.73
CA ALA A 13 20.17 5.80 36.64
C ALA A 13 19.13 6.21 35.61
N MET A 14 19.54 7.05 34.72
CA MET A 14 18.72 7.29 33.57
C MET A 14 18.63 6.00 32.85
N MET A 15 17.57 5.31 33.06
CA MET A 15 17.23 4.26 32.18
C MET A 15 16.97 4.90 30.86
N VAL A 16 17.98 4.94 30.05
CA VAL A 16 17.80 5.22 28.66
C VAL A 16 17.06 4.00 28.14
N THR A 17 15.76 4.09 28.20
CA THR A 17 14.99 3.18 27.41
C THR A 17 15.36 3.47 25.99
N SER A 18 16.21 2.65 25.44
CA SER A 18 16.43 2.67 24.01
C SER A 18 15.06 2.55 23.39
N PRO A 19 14.62 3.52 22.62
CA PRO A 19 13.39 3.31 21.89
C PRO A 19 13.60 2.07 21.06
N VAL A 20 12.69 1.15 21.20
CA VAL A 20 12.66 0.03 20.29
C VAL A 20 12.57 0.65 18.92
N HIS A 21 13.70 0.69 18.27
CA HIS A 21 13.68 1.11 16.89
C HIS A 21 12.99 0.02 16.12
N ALA A 22 11.70 0.16 16.00
CA ALA A 22 11.11 -0.42 14.83
C ALA A 22 11.97 0.06 13.69
N GLN A 23 12.73 -0.82 13.09
CA GLN A 23 13.50 -0.49 11.91
C GLN A 23 12.56 0.22 10.95
N PRO A 24 12.96 1.37 10.39
CA PRO A 24 12.12 2.01 9.42
C PRO A 24 11.92 1.03 8.28
N VAL A 25 10.73 0.44 8.26
CA VAL A 25 10.29 -0.27 7.09
C VAL A 25 10.28 0.80 6.00
N ALA A 26 11.02 0.57 4.94
CA ALA A 26 10.99 1.48 3.81
C ALA A 26 9.52 1.75 3.48
N PRO A 27 9.11 3.02 3.44
CA PRO A 27 7.70 3.31 3.20
C PRO A 27 7.28 2.70 1.88
N VAL A 28 6.14 2.00 1.90
CA VAL A 28 5.56 1.43 0.69
C VAL A 28 5.17 2.61 -0.20
N PRO A 29 5.64 2.66 -1.46
CA PRO A 29 5.26 3.74 -2.35
C PRO A 29 3.75 3.88 -2.46
N ALA A 30 3.26 5.10 -2.66
CA ALA A 30 1.84 5.38 -2.76
C ALA A 30 1.22 4.54 -3.88
N GLY A 31 0.06 3.94 -3.61
CA GLY A 31 -0.64 3.10 -4.57
C GLY A 31 -0.15 1.66 -4.64
N CYS A 32 0.93 1.33 -3.95
CA CYS A 32 1.46 -0.04 -3.93
C CYS A 32 0.89 -0.83 -2.75
N TYR A 33 1.02 -2.14 -2.82
CA TYR A 33 0.51 -3.05 -1.80
C TYR A 33 1.63 -3.93 -1.27
N ALA A 34 1.79 -3.95 0.04
CA ALA A 34 2.77 -4.80 0.71
C ALA A 34 2.15 -6.12 1.10
N HIS A 35 2.74 -7.20 0.61
CA HIS A 35 2.29 -8.56 0.94
C HIS A 35 2.91 -9.00 2.27
N LEU A 36 2.29 -10.00 2.89
CA LEU A 36 2.76 -10.54 4.16
C LEU A 36 4.17 -11.15 4.07
N ASP A 37 4.55 -11.60 2.88
CA ASP A 37 5.87 -12.17 2.66
C ASP A 37 6.97 -11.13 2.43
N GLY A 38 6.64 -9.85 2.56
CA GLY A 38 7.58 -8.76 2.37
C GLY A 38 7.70 -8.27 0.95
N LYS A 39 7.04 -8.91 0.01
CA LYS A 39 7.04 -8.45 -1.38
C LYS A 39 6.07 -7.27 -1.53
N VAL A 40 6.38 -6.39 -2.46
CA VAL A 40 5.56 -5.22 -2.74
C VAL A 40 5.12 -5.27 -4.19
N SER A 41 3.83 -5.09 -4.42
CA SER A 41 3.27 -4.97 -5.77
C SER A 41 2.85 -3.53 -6.02
N CYS A 42 3.18 -3.04 -7.20
CA CYS A 42 2.85 -1.67 -7.61
C CYS A 42 2.13 -1.69 -8.94
N PRO A 43 1.22 -0.73 -9.18
CA PRO A 43 0.63 -0.61 -10.50
C PRO A 43 1.66 -0.09 -11.51
N PRO A 44 1.48 -0.38 -12.80
CA PRO A 44 2.30 0.24 -13.82
C PRO A 44 2.01 1.74 -13.89
N LEU A 45 2.89 2.50 -14.52
CA LEU A 45 2.71 3.94 -14.66
C LEU A 45 1.39 4.23 -15.37
N GLY A 46 0.54 5.02 -14.71
CA GLY A 46 -0.79 5.33 -15.21
C GLY A 46 -1.86 4.31 -14.85
N GLY A 47 -1.48 3.21 -14.23
CA GLY A 47 -2.42 2.16 -13.83
C GLY A 47 -2.87 2.26 -12.38
N GLU A 48 -3.73 1.33 -11.99
CA GLU A 48 -4.24 1.23 -10.63
C GLU A 48 -4.08 -0.18 -10.11
N LEU A 49 -3.90 -0.28 -8.79
CA LEU A 49 -3.84 -1.56 -8.09
C LEU A 49 -5.07 -1.70 -7.21
N HIS A 50 -5.67 -2.88 -7.26
CA HIS A 50 -6.78 -3.24 -6.39
C HIS A 50 -6.49 -4.59 -5.75
N VAL A 51 -7.08 -4.81 -4.57
CA VAL A 51 -6.96 -6.10 -3.88
C VAL A 51 -8.29 -6.82 -4.00
N THR A 52 -8.26 -8.05 -4.49
CA THR A 52 -9.48 -8.85 -4.67
C THR A 52 -10.04 -9.29 -3.32
N LEU A 53 -11.26 -9.82 -3.36
CA LEU A 53 -11.89 -10.37 -2.15
C LEU A 53 -11.07 -11.53 -1.57
N GLN A 54 -10.28 -12.20 -2.39
CA GLN A 54 -9.39 -13.27 -1.95
C GLN A 54 -8.05 -12.77 -1.44
N GLY A 55 -7.85 -11.44 -1.38
CA GLY A 55 -6.60 -10.86 -0.90
C GLY A 55 -5.49 -10.78 -1.93
N GLN A 56 -5.79 -11.01 -3.20
CA GLN A 56 -4.78 -10.97 -4.27
C GLN A 56 -4.68 -9.57 -4.86
N ALA A 57 -3.44 -9.08 -5.03
CA ALA A 57 -3.22 -7.81 -5.69
C ALA A 57 -3.32 -7.99 -7.21
N VAL A 58 -4.13 -7.17 -7.84
CA VAL A 58 -4.31 -7.15 -9.29
C VAL A 58 -4.17 -5.71 -9.78
N CYS A 59 -3.69 -5.54 -10.98
CA CYS A 59 -3.42 -4.22 -11.55
C CYS A 59 -4.02 -4.09 -12.93
N GLY A 60 -4.38 -2.85 -13.28
CA GLY A 60 -4.74 -2.48 -14.63
C GLY A 60 -3.75 -1.49 -15.19
N LYS A 61 -3.70 -1.37 -16.50
CA LYS A 61 -2.83 -0.42 -17.19
C LYS A 61 -3.35 1.01 -17.09
N GLY A 62 -4.64 1.18 -16.91
CA GLY A 62 -5.29 2.46 -16.71
C GLY A 62 -6.14 2.45 -15.47
N ARG A 63 -7.12 3.32 -15.43
CA ARG A 63 -8.04 3.40 -14.31
C ARG A 63 -8.98 2.20 -14.29
N CYS A 64 -9.42 1.83 -13.10
CA CYS A 64 -10.22 0.64 -12.87
C CYS A 64 -11.50 0.95 -12.12
N ILE A 65 -12.50 0.07 -12.31
CA ILE A 65 -13.76 0.11 -11.57
C ILE A 65 -14.03 -1.29 -11.03
N ARG A 66 -14.51 -1.36 -9.79
CA ARG A 66 -14.98 -2.61 -9.21
C ARG A 66 -16.50 -2.65 -9.31
N ASP A 67 -17.04 -3.72 -9.88
CA ASP A 67 -18.48 -3.87 -9.98
C ASP A 67 -19.08 -4.49 -8.70
N ALA A 68 -20.38 -4.67 -8.69
CA ALA A 68 -21.09 -5.20 -7.51
C ALA A 68 -20.71 -6.65 -7.19
N PHE A 69 -20.13 -7.38 -8.14
CA PHE A 69 -19.71 -8.76 -7.96
C PHE A 69 -18.25 -8.88 -7.59
N GLY A 70 -17.56 -7.76 -7.41
CA GLY A 70 -16.14 -7.76 -7.08
C GLY A 70 -15.20 -7.85 -8.28
N LYS A 71 -15.73 -7.92 -9.49
CA LYS A 71 -14.91 -7.95 -10.70
C LYS A 71 -14.30 -6.58 -10.93
N ILE A 72 -13.02 -6.55 -11.21
CA ILE A 72 -12.28 -5.30 -11.42
C ILE A 72 -11.95 -5.19 -12.91
N THR A 73 -12.48 -4.14 -13.55
CA THR A 73 -12.31 -3.88 -14.96
C THR A 73 -11.51 -2.59 -15.13
N CYS A 74 -10.54 -2.58 -16.02
CA CYS A 74 -9.62 -1.46 -16.21
C CYS A 74 -9.51 -1.07 -17.68
N SER A 75 -9.13 0.18 -17.91
CA SER A 75 -8.75 0.61 -19.24
C SER A 75 -7.45 -0.06 -19.67
N THR A 76 -7.34 -0.41 -20.94
CA THR A 76 -6.12 -1.00 -21.50
C THR A 76 -5.04 0.05 -21.80
N GLU A 77 -5.39 1.33 -21.79
CA GLU A 77 -4.43 2.40 -22.02
C GLU A 77 -3.79 2.89 -20.75
N PRO A 78 -2.46 3.12 -20.74
CA PRO A 78 -1.82 3.74 -19.57
C PRO A 78 -2.48 5.11 -19.29
N GLY A 79 -2.96 5.27 -18.05
CA GLY A 79 -3.68 6.48 -17.66
C GLY A 79 -5.07 6.62 -18.25
N GLY A 80 -5.56 5.60 -18.96
CA GLY A 80 -6.85 5.66 -19.62
C GLY A 80 -8.00 5.80 -18.65
N GLN A 81 -9.07 6.45 -19.11
CA GLN A 81 -10.26 6.70 -18.31
C GLN A 81 -11.21 5.52 -18.37
N ILE A 82 -12.02 5.38 -17.34
CA ILE A 82 -13.07 4.39 -17.28
C ILE A 82 -14.31 5.04 -16.71
N THR A 83 -15.45 4.77 -17.35
CA THR A 83 -16.73 5.31 -16.91
C THR A 83 -17.76 4.19 -16.88
N GLN A 84 -18.74 4.32 -15.99
CA GLN A 84 -19.86 3.41 -15.91
C GLN A 84 -21.14 4.22 -16.06
N ASP A 85 -22.00 3.83 -16.98
CA ASP A 85 -23.25 4.55 -17.21
C ASP A 85 -24.33 4.05 -16.21
N ILE A 86 -25.51 4.65 -16.28
CA ILE A 86 -26.62 4.33 -15.37
C ILE A 86 -27.08 2.89 -15.55
N GLY A 87 -26.93 2.34 -16.75
CA GLY A 87 -27.28 0.94 -17.03
C GLY A 87 -26.22 -0.05 -16.59
N GLY A 88 -25.12 0.41 -15.98
CA GLY A 88 -24.03 -0.46 -15.54
C GLY A 88 -23.04 -0.80 -16.63
N GLN A 89 -23.18 -0.23 -17.83
CA GLN A 89 -22.27 -0.51 -18.92
C GLN A 89 -20.96 0.25 -18.73
N ILE A 90 -19.86 -0.46 -18.85
CA ILE A 90 -18.53 0.12 -18.62
C ILE A 90 -17.89 0.45 -19.96
N ARG A 91 -17.32 1.66 -20.03
CA ARG A 91 -16.57 2.13 -21.19
C ARG A 91 -15.19 2.54 -20.76
N CYS A 92 -14.21 2.12 -21.53
CA CYS A 92 -12.80 2.37 -21.22
C CYS A 92 -12.10 2.97 -22.44
N SER A 93 -11.19 3.90 -22.18
CA SER A 93 -10.30 4.40 -23.24
C SER A 93 -9.43 3.24 -23.74
N GLY A 94 -9.42 3.03 -25.06
CA GLY A 94 -8.63 1.98 -25.66
C GLY A 94 -9.18 0.57 -25.49
N GLY A 95 -10.30 0.42 -24.80
CA GLY A 95 -10.91 -0.88 -24.50
C GLY A 95 -10.80 -1.23 -23.03
N CYS A 96 -11.60 -2.21 -22.63
CA CYS A 96 -11.62 -2.68 -21.26
C CYS A 96 -10.95 -4.04 -21.14
N GLU A 97 -10.27 -4.27 -20.02
CA GLU A 97 -9.73 -5.58 -19.68
C GLU A 97 -9.91 -5.83 -18.18
N GLU A 98 -9.93 -7.09 -17.78
CA GLU A 98 -9.96 -7.42 -16.38
C GLU A 98 -8.60 -7.18 -15.76
N ALA A 99 -8.56 -6.60 -14.55
CA ALA A 99 -7.32 -6.43 -13.83
C ALA A 99 -6.68 -7.79 -13.54
N SER A 100 -5.36 -7.86 -13.61
CA SER A 100 -4.66 -9.10 -13.37
C SER A 100 -3.38 -8.87 -12.57
N ALA A 101 -2.94 -9.90 -11.87
CA ALA A 101 -1.68 -9.85 -11.14
C ALA A 101 -0.49 -9.67 -12.08
N ALA A 102 -0.62 -10.13 -13.33
CA ALA A 102 0.46 -10.02 -14.31
C ALA A 102 0.76 -8.57 -14.68
N ASN A 103 -0.21 -7.67 -14.54
CA ASN A 103 -0.01 -6.25 -14.83
C ASN A 103 0.67 -5.51 -13.68
N CYS A 104 0.78 -6.12 -12.52
CA CYS A 104 1.47 -5.49 -11.39
C CYS A 104 2.97 -5.61 -11.53
N GLN A 105 3.69 -4.56 -11.15
CA GLN A 105 5.13 -4.59 -11.05
C GLN A 105 5.51 -5.05 -9.64
N ARG A 106 6.47 -5.95 -9.56
CA ARG A 106 6.96 -6.42 -8.27
C ARG A 106 8.24 -5.69 -7.92
N LEU A 107 8.24 -5.10 -6.73
CA LEU A 107 9.44 -4.52 -6.15
C LEU A 107 10.00 -5.51 -5.14
N ARG A 108 11.29 -5.68 -5.17
CA ARG A 108 11.99 -6.52 -4.19
C ARG A 108 12.38 -5.70 -2.97
#